data_140c5b97c41068168455835c0d225545
#
_entry.id   140c5b97c41068168455835c0d225545
#
_cell.length_a   1.000
_cell.length_b   1.000
_cell.length_c   1.000
_cell.angle_alpha   90.00
_cell.angle_beta   90.00
_cell.angle_gamma   90.00
#
_symmetry.space_group_name_H-M   'P 1'
#
loop_
_entity.id
_entity.type
_entity.pdbx_description
1 polymer ?
#
loop_
_entity_poly.entity_id
_entity_poly.type
_entity_poly.pdbx_seq_one_letter_code
_entity_poly.pdbx_strand_id
1 'polypeptide(L)'
;MIQLTSKIFRRTLALAAAAAIGLSVTAGALFGTKQTEQAPKDAPVAQELKIFTYRGIPYKAQFLSQGGQGGTLTYAVDQAPQKGTVTVEGDQFTYTPDEGITGSDRFTYTVSDGEGNQSLPATVSVTIEKPRSGVAYADTAGYDAAAAAQYLAEMGVFVGARVGDQYYFEPDRTVNRGEFLAMTLEASGREVSAVTMTGFCDDAAIPTWAKAYASAAVSDGVVKGTVTDEGVALRAEEPITFNEAAAILDRVLAMEDVDLAAWYPGREAQSAWCAQAVANLESAAVLSAGSFGSAAMDTSLTRADAAQMLAAAAELMEKEEPGIFDFLG
;
A
#
# COMPACT_ATOMS: atom_id res chain seq x y z
N MET A 1 -3.23 37.59 -7.94
CA MET A 1 -4.46 37.19 -7.24
C MET A 1 -5.23 36.26 -8.19
N ILE A 2 -4.89 34.99 -8.21
CA ILE A 2 -5.61 33.94 -8.95
C ILE A 2 -5.83 32.83 -7.93
N GLN A 3 -7.06 32.73 -7.46
CA GLN A 3 -7.49 31.60 -6.63
C GLN A 3 -7.61 30.37 -7.54
N LEU A 4 -6.70 29.42 -7.37
CA LEU A 4 -6.93 28.05 -7.83
C LEU A 4 -7.75 27.33 -6.78
N THR A 5 -9.05 27.31 -6.97
CA THR A 5 -9.92 26.35 -6.28
C THR A 5 -9.67 24.97 -6.87
N SER A 6 -8.87 24.17 -6.19
CA SER A 6 -8.74 22.75 -6.50
C SER A 6 -10.01 22.02 -6.08
N LYS A 7 -11.00 21.93 -6.98
CA LYS A 7 -12.05 20.92 -6.87
C LYS A 7 -11.43 19.57 -7.21
N ILE A 8 -10.95 18.88 -6.18
CA ILE A 8 -10.61 17.47 -6.28
C ILE A 8 -11.91 16.72 -6.55
N PHE A 9 -12.05 16.24 -7.77
CA PHE A 9 -13.11 15.31 -8.15
C PHE A 9 -12.72 13.93 -7.60
N ARG A 10 -13.15 13.64 -6.37
CA ARG A 10 -13.02 12.31 -5.76
C ARG A 10 -13.95 11.37 -6.51
N ARG A 11 -13.38 10.40 -7.20
CA ARG A 11 -14.11 9.25 -7.72
C ARG A 11 -13.69 8.04 -6.90
N THR A 12 -14.64 7.49 -6.18
CA THR A 12 -14.56 6.22 -5.49
C THR A 12 -14.12 5.12 -6.43
N LEU A 13 -12.90 4.66 -6.30
CA LEU A 13 -12.44 3.38 -6.81
C LEU A 13 -12.39 2.41 -5.64
N ALA A 14 -13.30 1.45 -5.64
CA ALA A 14 -13.32 0.40 -4.63
C ALA A 14 -12.21 -0.61 -4.91
N LEU A 15 -11.08 -0.48 -4.24
CA LEU A 15 -10.14 -1.57 -4.06
C LEU A 15 -10.38 -2.21 -2.70
N ALA A 16 -10.73 -3.47 -2.68
CA ALA A 16 -10.90 -4.21 -1.44
C ALA A 16 -9.58 -4.86 -1.06
N ALA A 17 -8.93 -4.32 -0.02
CA ALA A 17 -8.03 -5.13 0.77
C ALA A 17 -8.87 -6.15 1.54
N ALA A 18 -8.44 -7.40 1.55
CA ALA A 18 -9.11 -8.44 2.29
C ALA A 18 -8.93 -8.17 3.79
N ALA A 19 -9.98 -7.74 4.43
CA ALA A 19 -10.06 -7.74 5.89
C ALA A 19 -11.30 -8.50 6.33
N ALA A 20 -11.03 -9.46 7.21
CA ALA A 20 -11.88 -10.02 8.27
C ALA A 20 -13.13 -10.81 7.90
N ILE A 21 -12.99 -12.10 8.07
CA ILE A 21 -13.77 -13.02 8.91
C ILE A 21 -15.17 -12.53 9.30
N GLY A 22 -16.14 -13.12 8.65
CA GLY A 22 -17.52 -13.14 9.09
C GLY A 22 -18.21 -14.37 8.53
N LEU A 23 -18.16 -15.50 9.26
CA LEU A 23 -19.02 -16.64 8.99
C LEU A 23 -20.47 -16.23 9.25
N SER A 24 -21.29 -16.20 8.22
CA SER A 24 -22.72 -16.39 8.36
C SER A 24 -23.20 -17.39 7.32
N VAL A 25 -23.42 -18.61 7.81
CA VAL A 25 -24.14 -19.66 7.07
C VAL A 25 -25.62 -19.34 7.15
N THR A 26 -26.24 -18.98 6.04
CA THR A 26 -27.70 -19.08 5.90
C THR A 26 -28.03 -20.04 4.78
N ALA A 27 -28.63 -21.14 5.18
CA ALA A 27 -29.21 -22.13 4.27
C ALA A 27 -30.48 -21.56 3.59
N GLY A 28 -30.52 -21.70 2.26
CA GLY A 28 -31.73 -21.46 1.48
C GLY A 28 -31.68 -22.30 0.21
N ALA A 29 -32.49 -23.34 0.19
CA ALA A 29 -32.53 -24.38 -0.80
C ALA A 29 -33.24 -23.98 -2.10
N LEU A 30 -32.94 -24.81 -3.16
CA LEU A 30 -33.71 -25.14 -4.37
C LEU A 30 -33.38 -24.33 -5.64
N PHE A 31 -32.58 -24.90 -6.51
CA PHE A 31 -32.83 -25.52 -7.82
C PHE A 31 -31.51 -25.61 -8.63
N GLY A 32 -31.23 -26.82 -9.09
CA GLY A 32 -30.14 -27.11 -10.03
C GLY A 32 -28.88 -27.67 -9.37
N THR A 33 -28.73 -29.01 -9.44
CA THR A 33 -27.52 -29.72 -9.02
C THR A 33 -26.35 -29.38 -9.92
N LYS A 34 -25.66 -28.26 -9.65
CA LYS A 34 -24.21 -28.18 -9.79
C LYS A 34 -23.64 -28.91 -8.58
N GLN A 35 -22.93 -30.01 -8.79
CA GLN A 35 -22.06 -30.55 -7.76
C GLN A 35 -21.21 -29.39 -7.28
N THR A 36 -21.45 -28.97 -6.03
CA THR A 36 -20.57 -28.02 -5.36
C THR A 36 -19.30 -28.83 -5.09
N GLU A 37 -18.28 -28.61 -5.86
CA GLU A 37 -16.95 -29.14 -5.61
C GLU A 37 -16.54 -28.63 -4.22
N GLN A 38 -16.50 -29.53 -3.25
CA GLN A 38 -16.15 -29.18 -1.88
C GLN A 38 -14.68 -29.52 -1.72
N ALA A 39 -13.88 -28.51 -1.39
CA ALA A 39 -12.46 -28.74 -1.09
C ALA A 39 -12.31 -29.77 0.04
N PRO A 40 -11.23 -30.58 0.06
CA PRO A 40 -10.88 -31.45 1.17
C PRO A 40 -10.88 -30.67 2.49
N LYS A 41 -11.24 -31.34 3.60
CA LYS A 41 -11.41 -30.68 4.91
C LYS A 41 -10.16 -29.94 5.41
N ASP A 42 -8.97 -30.40 5.00
CA ASP A 42 -7.68 -29.88 5.42
C ASP A 42 -6.94 -29.14 4.30
N ALA A 43 -7.62 -28.89 3.16
CA ALA A 43 -7.04 -28.15 2.04
C ALA A 43 -6.84 -26.65 2.39
N PRO A 44 -5.81 -26.01 1.83
CA PRO A 44 -5.67 -24.56 1.92
C PRO A 44 -6.87 -23.88 1.28
N VAL A 45 -7.12 -22.64 1.67
CA VAL A 45 -8.18 -21.78 1.12
C VAL A 45 -7.54 -20.62 0.40
N ALA A 46 -7.67 -20.55 -0.92
CA ALA A 46 -7.28 -19.39 -1.70
C ALA A 46 -8.28 -18.24 -1.48
N GLN A 47 -7.80 -17.01 -1.39
CA GLN A 47 -8.64 -15.84 -1.13
C GLN A 47 -8.82 -14.98 -2.38
N GLU A 48 -10.00 -14.39 -2.54
CA GLU A 48 -10.25 -13.45 -3.62
C GLU A 48 -9.40 -12.18 -3.46
N LEU A 49 -8.89 -11.68 -4.57
CA LEU A 49 -8.09 -10.46 -4.63
C LEU A 49 -8.71 -9.45 -5.59
N LYS A 50 -8.51 -8.18 -5.30
CA LYS A 50 -8.79 -7.09 -6.23
C LYS A 50 -7.51 -6.29 -6.39
N ILE A 51 -7.07 -6.14 -7.62
CA ILE A 51 -5.89 -5.36 -7.95
C ILE A 51 -6.24 -4.25 -8.92
N PHE A 52 -5.46 -3.20 -8.88
CA PHE A 52 -5.61 -2.03 -9.71
C PHE A 52 -4.28 -1.69 -10.36
N THR A 53 -4.30 -1.37 -11.65
CA THR A 53 -3.12 -0.88 -12.35
C THR A 53 -3.52 0.09 -13.46
N TYR A 54 -2.54 0.58 -14.18
CA TYR A 54 -2.72 1.48 -15.31
C TYR A 54 -2.35 0.80 -16.61
N ARG A 55 -2.89 1.32 -17.70
CA ARG A 55 -2.62 0.85 -19.05
C ARG A 55 -1.12 0.77 -19.31
N GLY A 56 -0.64 -0.44 -19.66
CA GLY A 56 0.75 -0.72 -19.96
C GLY A 56 1.69 -0.78 -18.73
N ILE A 57 1.16 -0.72 -17.51
CA ILE A 57 1.95 -0.81 -16.28
C ILE A 57 1.71 -2.17 -15.63
N PRO A 58 2.74 -3.03 -15.49
CA PRO A 58 2.65 -4.27 -14.74
C PRO A 58 2.34 -4.03 -13.26
N TYR A 59 1.63 -4.98 -12.63
CA TYR A 59 1.34 -4.95 -11.20
C TYR A 59 1.78 -6.25 -10.56
N LYS A 60 2.62 -6.17 -9.53
CA LYS A 60 3.07 -7.31 -8.74
C LYS A 60 2.37 -7.34 -7.39
N ALA A 61 1.91 -8.51 -6.99
CA ALA A 61 1.27 -8.73 -5.70
C ALA A 61 1.53 -10.15 -5.20
N GLN A 62 1.22 -10.36 -3.92
CA GLN A 62 1.26 -11.67 -3.30
C GLN A 62 -0.11 -12.33 -3.36
N PHE A 63 -0.14 -13.63 -3.63
CA PHE A 63 -1.34 -14.45 -3.46
C PHE A 63 -1.69 -14.57 -1.98
N LEU A 64 -2.97 -14.60 -1.66
CA LEU A 64 -3.46 -14.75 -0.30
C LEU A 64 -4.08 -16.12 -0.10
N SER A 65 -3.70 -16.80 0.98
CA SER A 65 -4.25 -18.09 1.35
C SER A 65 -4.26 -18.30 2.84
N GLN A 66 -5.09 -19.24 3.31
CA GLN A 66 -5.16 -19.65 4.70
C GLN A 66 -5.14 -21.19 4.81
N GLY A 67 -4.59 -21.70 5.89
CA GLY A 67 -4.56 -23.13 6.18
C GLY A 67 -3.56 -23.89 5.31
N GLY A 68 -3.79 -25.20 5.16
CA GLY A 68 -2.92 -26.17 4.49
C GLY A 68 -2.02 -26.94 5.45
N GLN A 69 -1.56 -28.10 5.02
CA GLN A 69 -0.75 -29.05 5.77
C GLN A 69 0.60 -29.27 5.08
N GLY A 70 1.59 -29.76 5.83
CA GLY A 70 2.86 -30.18 5.21
C GLY A 70 3.82 -29.06 4.82
N GLY A 71 3.63 -27.83 5.29
CA GLY A 71 4.61 -26.73 5.23
C GLY A 71 4.47 -25.82 4.02
N THR A 72 5.17 -26.09 2.90
CA THR A 72 5.23 -25.14 1.78
C THR A 72 3.96 -25.13 0.94
N LEU A 73 3.39 -23.93 0.72
CA LEU A 73 2.28 -23.71 -0.22
C LEU A 73 2.82 -23.41 -1.62
N THR A 74 2.11 -23.92 -2.63
CA THR A 74 2.40 -23.66 -4.05
C THR A 74 1.19 -23.04 -4.73
N TYR A 75 1.41 -22.06 -5.59
CA TYR A 75 0.38 -21.29 -6.25
C TYR A 75 0.41 -21.49 -7.76
N ALA A 76 -0.75 -21.63 -8.37
CA ALA A 76 -0.87 -21.82 -9.82
C ALA A 76 -2.06 -21.07 -10.38
N VAL A 77 -1.91 -20.48 -11.57
CA VAL A 77 -3.04 -19.89 -12.31
C VAL A 77 -3.91 -21.02 -12.85
N ASP A 78 -5.20 -20.99 -12.51
CA ASP A 78 -6.22 -21.95 -13.00
C ASP A 78 -6.84 -21.48 -14.32
N GLN A 79 -7.31 -20.23 -14.38
CA GLN A 79 -7.79 -19.60 -15.61
C GLN A 79 -7.01 -18.33 -15.88
N ALA A 80 -6.42 -18.25 -17.07
CA ALA A 80 -5.65 -17.08 -17.49
C ALA A 80 -6.57 -15.85 -17.72
N PRO A 81 -6.04 -14.62 -17.55
CA PRO A 81 -6.77 -13.40 -17.89
C PRO A 81 -6.99 -13.27 -19.41
N GLN A 82 -7.91 -12.38 -19.82
CA GLN A 82 -8.24 -12.14 -21.22
C GLN A 82 -7.60 -10.87 -21.80
N LYS A 83 -7.12 -9.98 -20.95
CA LYS A 83 -6.61 -8.66 -21.33
C LYS A 83 -5.17 -8.42 -20.88
N GLY A 84 -4.46 -9.48 -20.55
CA GLY A 84 -3.09 -9.43 -20.09
C GLY A 84 -2.52 -10.82 -19.86
N THR A 85 -1.35 -10.87 -19.26
CA THR A 85 -0.65 -12.10 -18.88
C THR A 85 -0.34 -12.11 -17.39
N VAL A 86 -0.21 -13.31 -16.82
CA VAL A 86 0.20 -13.53 -15.43
C VAL A 86 1.43 -14.41 -15.40
N THR A 87 2.47 -13.97 -14.71
CA THR A 87 3.61 -14.80 -14.33
C THR A 87 3.58 -15.05 -12.82
N VAL A 88 4.00 -16.23 -12.39
CA VAL A 88 4.00 -16.65 -10.97
C VAL A 88 5.42 -16.96 -10.53
N GLU A 89 5.83 -16.38 -9.41
CA GLU A 89 7.14 -16.59 -8.79
C GLU A 89 6.95 -16.85 -7.28
N GLY A 90 6.97 -18.13 -6.90
CA GLY A 90 6.69 -18.52 -5.52
C GLY A 90 5.25 -18.22 -5.11
N ASP A 91 5.08 -17.35 -4.13
CA ASP A 91 3.79 -16.86 -3.63
C ASP A 91 3.38 -15.51 -4.24
N GLN A 92 4.16 -15.00 -5.19
CA GLN A 92 3.90 -13.73 -5.87
C GLN A 92 3.46 -13.96 -7.32
N PHE A 93 2.72 -13.00 -7.85
CA PHE A 93 2.37 -12.94 -9.27
C PHE A 93 2.59 -11.54 -9.82
N THR A 94 2.89 -11.47 -11.11
CA THR A 94 2.92 -10.22 -11.87
C THR A 94 1.85 -10.29 -12.96
N TYR A 95 0.87 -9.40 -12.90
CA TYR A 95 -0.10 -9.18 -13.98
C TYR A 95 0.41 -8.09 -14.90
N THR A 96 0.51 -8.38 -16.20
CA THR A 96 0.93 -7.42 -17.23
C THR A 96 -0.23 -7.19 -18.19
N PRO A 97 -0.84 -5.98 -18.23
CA PRO A 97 -1.88 -5.65 -19.20
C PRO A 97 -1.37 -5.72 -20.63
N ASP A 98 -2.20 -6.17 -21.57
CA ASP A 98 -1.90 -6.08 -23.00
C ASP A 98 -1.80 -4.61 -23.45
N GLU A 99 -1.08 -4.38 -24.52
CA GLU A 99 -0.83 -3.03 -25.03
C GLU A 99 -2.14 -2.29 -25.36
N GLY A 100 -2.26 -1.06 -24.86
CA GLY A 100 -3.39 -0.17 -25.13
C GLY A 100 -4.70 -0.52 -24.40
N ILE A 101 -4.76 -1.61 -23.68
CA ILE A 101 -5.98 -2.10 -23.01
C ILE A 101 -6.30 -1.33 -21.74
N THR A 102 -7.61 -1.18 -21.48
CA THR A 102 -8.19 -0.64 -20.24
C THR A 102 -9.47 -1.39 -19.87
N GLY A 103 -10.00 -1.12 -18.67
CA GLY A 103 -11.23 -1.71 -18.15
C GLY A 103 -10.97 -2.91 -17.26
N SER A 104 -11.98 -3.75 -17.03
CA SER A 104 -11.86 -4.89 -16.11
C SER A 104 -11.35 -6.14 -16.80
N ASP A 105 -10.57 -6.90 -16.07
CA ASP A 105 -10.11 -8.25 -16.41
C ASP A 105 -10.21 -9.14 -15.16
N ARG A 106 -9.94 -10.42 -15.28
CA ARG A 106 -9.89 -11.36 -14.17
C ARG A 106 -9.12 -12.60 -14.54
N PHE A 107 -8.54 -13.23 -13.55
CA PHE A 107 -8.00 -14.58 -13.62
C PHE A 107 -8.31 -15.34 -12.33
N THR A 108 -8.12 -16.67 -12.32
CA THR A 108 -8.29 -17.47 -11.11
C THR A 108 -7.00 -18.20 -10.77
N TYR A 109 -6.81 -18.50 -9.49
CA TYR A 109 -5.67 -19.26 -9.01
C TYR A 109 -6.07 -20.27 -7.96
N THR A 110 -5.27 -21.30 -7.81
CA THR A 110 -5.39 -22.34 -6.78
C THR A 110 -4.13 -22.39 -5.93
N VAL A 111 -4.27 -22.92 -4.73
CA VAL A 111 -3.18 -23.14 -3.78
C VAL A 111 -3.13 -24.60 -3.45
N SER A 112 -1.95 -25.21 -3.49
CA SER A 112 -1.72 -26.59 -3.06
C SER A 112 -0.77 -26.61 -1.88
N ASP A 113 -1.03 -27.49 -0.92
CA ASP A 113 -0.17 -27.70 0.24
C ASP A 113 0.88 -28.83 0.03
N GLY A 114 1.75 -29.02 1.03
CA GLY A 114 2.81 -30.05 0.97
C GLY A 114 2.30 -31.50 0.97
N GLU A 115 1.04 -31.74 1.32
CA GLU A 115 0.38 -33.04 1.28
C GLU A 115 -0.39 -33.29 -0.02
N GLY A 116 -0.44 -32.29 -0.91
CA GLY A 116 -1.10 -32.37 -2.21
C GLY A 116 -2.60 -32.02 -2.18
N ASN A 117 -3.11 -31.46 -1.06
CA ASN A 117 -4.47 -30.96 -1.02
C ASN A 117 -4.52 -29.62 -1.77
N GLN A 118 -5.54 -29.43 -2.62
CA GLN A 118 -5.72 -28.23 -3.43
C GLN A 118 -6.96 -27.45 -3.02
N SER A 119 -6.84 -26.14 -3.02
CA SER A 119 -7.96 -25.22 -2.78
C SER A 119 -8.97 -25.23 -3.93
N LEU A 120 -10.16 -24.72 -3.69
CA LEU A 120 -11.01 -24.24 -4.78
C LEU A 120 -10.35 -23.01 -5.44
N PRO A 121 -10.64 -22.76 -6.74
CA PRO A 121 -10.13 -21.56 -7.42
C PRO A 121 -10.66 -20.28 -6.79
N ALA A 122 -9.79 -19.31 -6.55
CA ALA A 122 -10.12 -17.97 -6.12
C ALA A 122 -9.93 -16.96 -7.26
N THR A 123 -10.77 -15.94 -7.31
CA THR A 123 -10.74 -14.93 -8.37
C THR A 123 -9.84 -13.76 -7.98
N VAL A 124 -8.95 -13.37 -8.89
CA VAL A 124 -8.28 -12.07 -8.89
C VAL A 124 -8.98 -11.17 -9.90
N SER A 125 -9.64 -10.13 -9.39
CA SER A 125 -10.29 -9.11 -10.20
C SER A 125 -9.31 -7.98 -10.49
N VAL A 126 -9.15 -7.60 -11.76
CA VAL A 126 -8.21 -6.59 -12.20
C VAL A 126 -8.95 -5.39 -12.76
N THR A 127 -8.58 -4.18 -12.32
CA THR A 127 -9.02 -2.92 -12.93
C THR A 127 -7.82 -2.25 -13.59
N ILE A 128 -7.94 -1.94 -14.88
CA ILE A 128 -6.89 -1.29 -15.69
C ILE A 128 -7.39 0.09 -16.10
N GLU A 129 -6.80 1.15 -15.55
CA GLU A 129 -7.20 2.52 -15.89
C GLU A 129 -6.26 3.18 -16.90
N LYS A 130 -6.78 4.20 -17.56
CA LYS A 130 -5.98 5.10 -18.38
C LYS A 130 -5.39 6.19 -17.49
N PRO A 131 -4.06 6.41 -17.47
CA PRO A 131 -3.47 7.56 -16.80
C PRO A 131 -4.07 8.89 -17.29
N ARG A 132 -4.33 9.82 -16.36
CA ARG A 132 -4.96 11.14 -16.63
C ARG A 132 -4.06 12.30 -16.27
N SER A 133 -3.08 12.10 -15.37
CA SER A 133 -2.13 13.13 -14.94
C SER A 133 -1.27 13.69 -16.08
N GLY A 134 -1.19 12.96 -17.20
CA GLY A 134 -0.24 13.25 -18.27
C GLY A 134 1.20 12.85 -17.92
N VAL A 135 1.42 12.24 -16.77
CA VAL A 135 2.72 11.70 -16.33
C VAL A 135 2.89 10.30 -16.91
N ALA A 136 4.02 10.09 -17.56
CA ALA A 136 4.50 8.78 -17.97
C ALA A 136 5.99 8.73 -17.65
N TYR A 137 6.37 7.85 -16.74
CA TYR A 137 7.75 7.73 -16.29
C TYR A 137 8.60 6.95 -17.29
N ALA A 138 9.80 7.47 -17.58
CA ALA A 138 10.74 6.82 -18.49
C ALA A 138 11.59 5.73 -17.80
N ASP A 139 11.61 5.72 -16.46
CA ASP A 139 12.55 4.95 -15.63
C ASP A 139 11.90 3.99 -14.64
N THR A 140 10.59 3.76 -14.73
CA THR A 140 9.88 2.83 -13.83
C THR A 140 9.68 1.43 -14.44
N ALA A 141 10.09 1.22 -15.69
CA ALA A 141 9.98 -0.09 -16.33
C ALA A 141 10.80 -1.15 -15.58
N GLY A 142 10.15 -2.25 -15.18
CA GLY A 142 10.79 -3.34 -14.43
C GLY A 142 10.81 -3.14 -12.91
N TYR A 143 10.29 -2.04 -12.39
CA TYR A 143 10.11 -1.84 -10.95
C TYR A 143 8.71 -2.24 -10.50
N ASP A 144 8.63 -2.98 -9.41
CA ASP A 144 7.34 -3.38 -8.79
C ASP A 144 6.52 -2.15 -8.34
N ALA A 145 7.19 -1.04 -8.07
CA ALA A 145 6.59 0.23 -7.67
C ALA A 145 5.97 1.04 -8.83
N ALA A 146 6.05 0.59 -10.08
CA ALA A 146 5.60 1.37 -11.23
C ALA A 146 4.12 1.79 -11.15
N ALA A 147 3.25 0.88 -10.72
CA ALA A 147 1.82 1.17 -10.55
C ALA A 147 1.58 2.16 -9.39
N ALA A 148 2.29 1.99 -8.26
CA ALA A 148 2.22 2.88 -7.11
C ALA A 148 2.74 4.30 -7.45
N ALA A 149 3.84 4.40 -8.18
CA ALA A 149 4.37 5.68 -8.66
C ALA A 149 3.36 6.41 -9.55
N GLN A 150 2.73 5.70 -10.47
CA GLN A 150 1.67 6.26 -11.33
C GLN A 150 0.45 6.69 -10.50
N TYR A 151 0.04 5.91 -9.52
CA TYR A 151 -1.07 6.24 -8.64
C TYR A 151 -0.84 7.55 -7.88
N LEU A 152 0.34 7.72 -7.28
CA LEU A 152 0.71 8.97 -6.59
C LEU A 152 0.77 10.16 -7.54
N ALA A 153 1.19 9.97 -8.79
CA ALA A 153 1.15 11.02 -9.82
C ALA A 153 -0.28 11.41 -10.19
N GLU A 154 -1.20 10.44 -10.30
CA GLU A 154 -2.63 10.70 -10.56
C GLU A 154 -3.30 11.46 -9.42
N MET A 155 -2.86 11.23 -8.17
CA MET A 155 -3.29 11.99 -6.99
C MET A 155 -2.66 13.39 -6.92
N GLY A 156 -1.59 13.66 -7.68
CA GLY A 156 -0.82 14.90 -7.60
C GLY A 156 0.11 14.99 -6.38
N VAL A 157 0.26 13.90 -5.63
CA VAL A 157 1.09 13.83 -4.41
C VAL A 157 2.57 13.87 -4.75
N PHE A 158 2.97 13.17 -5.81
CA PHE A 158 4.35 13.09 -6.20
C PHE A 158 4.49 12.84 -7.72
N VAL A 159 5.14 13.76 -8.42
CA VAL A 159 5.23 13.75 -9.89
C VAL A 159 6.66 13.48 -10.39
N GLY A 160 7.64 13.38 -9.49
CA GLY A 160 9.04 13.18 -9.87
C GLY A 160 9.68 14.40 -10.56
N ALA A 161 10.81 14.17 -11.23
CA ALA A 161 11.51 15.19 -11.97
C ALA A 161 11.08 15.21 -13.44
N ARG A 162 10.94 16.41 -14.02
CA ARG A 162 10.72 16.56 -15.47
C ARG A 162 11.99 17.06 -16.14
N VAL A 163 12.49 16.31 -17.12
CA VAL A 163 13.64 16.67 -17.93
C VAL A 163 13.21 16.69 -19.40
N GLY A 164 13.12 17.88 -19.98
CA GLY A 164 12.52 18.06 -21.30
C GLY A 164 11.04 17.68 -21.30
N ASP A 165 10.68 16.71 -22.14
CA ASP A 165 9.31 16.20 -22.25
C ASP A 165 9.08 14.87 -21.51
N GLN A 166 10.08 14.40 -20.77
CA GLN A 166 10.01 13.13 -20.02
C GLN A 166 9.95 13.35 -18.52
N TYR A 167 9.22 12.47 -17.85
CA TYR A 167 9.18 12.39 -16.39
C TYR A 167 10.06 11.25 -15.91
N TYR A 168 10.77 11.48 -14.81
CA TYR A 168 11.62 10.53 -14.12
C TYR A 168 11.18 10.39 -12.68
N PHE A 169 10.93 9.16 -12.29
CA PHE A 169 10.55 8.82 -10.92
C PHE A 169 11.78 8.67 -10.02
N GLU A 170 12.90 8.22 -10.59
CA GLU A 170 14.14 7.90 -9.87
C GLU A 170 13.90 6.86 -8.76
N PRO A 171 13.43 5.63 -9.08
CA PRO A 171 12.94 4.67 -8.10
C PRO A 171 13.98 4.28 -7.04
N ASP A 172 15.28 4.24 -7.38
CA ASP A 172 16.37 3.86 -6.46
C ASP A 172 16.90 5.02 -5.60
N ARG A 173 16.41 6.24 -5.84
CA ARG A 173 16.81 7.39 -5.03
C ARG A 173 16.29 7.28 -3.62
N THR A 174 17.17 7.49 -2.62
CA THR A 174 16.79 7.52 -1.22
C THR A 174 15.87 8.71 -0.92
N VAL A 175 14.85 8.49 -0.12
CA VAL A 175 13.91 9.51 0.36
C VAL A 175 14.38 10.06 1.69
N ASN A 176 14.39 11.38 1.86
CA ASN A 176 14.65 12.00 3.14
C ASN A 176 13.36 12.15 3.97
N ARG A 177 13.54 12.43 5.28
CA ARG A 177 12.43 12.52 6.23
C ARG A 177 11.43 13.61 5.87
N GLY A 178 11.92 14.78 5.43
CA GLY A 178 11.09 15.90 5.01
C GLY A 178 10.27 15.57 3.76
N GLU A 179 10.87 14.89 2.77
CA GLU A 179 10.18 14.45 1.56
C GLU A 179 9.07 13.44 1.88
N PHE A 180 9.38 12.41 2.70
CA PHE A 180 8.39 11.41 3.07
C PHE A 180 7.22 12.03 3.83
N LEU A 181 7.51 12.95 4.75
CA LEU A 181 6.50 13.66 5.53
C LEU A 181 5.57 14.49 4.64
N ALA A 182 6.13 15.24 3.69
CA ALA A 182 5.35 16.01 2.74
C ALA A 182 4.45 15.10 1.89
N MET A 183 5.00 14.03 1.31
CA MET A 183 4.22 13.08 0.53
C MET A 183 3.10 12.44 1.35
N THR A 184 3.35 12.09 2.61
CA THR A 184 2.35 11.47 3.50
C THR A 184 1.20 12.43 3.81
N LEU A 185 1.50 13.69 4.14
CA LEU A 185 0.47 14.68 4.45
C LEU A 185 -0.36 15.07 3.21
N GLU A 186 0.29 15.21 2.05
CA GLU A 186 -0.42 15.42 0.78
C GLU A 186 -1.34 14.23 0.44
N ALA A 187 -0.85 12.99 0.59
CA ALA A 187 -1.65 11.78 0.34
C ALA A 187 -2.86 11.69 1.28
N SER A 188 -2.73 12.16 2.53
CA SER A 188 -3.81 12.18 3.50
C SER A 188 -4.81 13.34 3.30
N GLY A 189 -4.57 14.23 2.34
CA GLY A 189 -5.42 15.40 2.08
C GLY A 189 -5.48 16.41 3.23
N ARG A 190 -4.52 16.37 4.15
CA ARG A 190 -4.47 17.30 5.28
C ARG A 190 -4.09 18.70 4.83
N GLU A 191 -4.76 19.70 5.39
CA GLU A 191 -4.44 21.10 5.10
C GLU A 191 -3.12 21.48 5.77
N VAL A 192 -2.21 22.06 5.00
CA VAL A 192 -0.90 22.50 5.46
C VAL A 192 -0.80 24.02 5.31
N SER A 193 -0.62 24.72 6.42
CA SER A 193 -0.49 26.17 6.44
C SER A 193 0.98 26.60 6.40
N ALA A 194 1.27 27.61 5.59
CA ALA A 194 2.62 28.16 5.50
C ALA A 194 3.11 28.74 6.85
N VAL A 195 4.29 28.34 7.25
CA VAL A 195 4.95 28.83 8.47
C VAL A 195 6.36 29.29 8.16
N THR A 196 6.90 30.20 8.99
CA THR A 196 8.29 30.66 8.90
C THR A 196 9.23 29.89 9.83
N MET A 197 8.69 29.30 10.89
CA MET A 197 9.42 28.52 11.90
C MET A 197 8.61 27.29 12.31
N THR A 198 9.30 26.19 12.59
CA THR A 198 8.70 24.90 12.93
C THR A 198 8.70 24.60 14.43
N GLY A 199 9.52 25.26 15.21
CA GLY A 199 9.75 24.98 16.63
C GLY A 199 10.77 23.87 16.90
N PHE A 200 11.33 23.22 15.89
CA PHE A 200 12.47 22.30 16.04
C PHE A 200 13.77 23.08 16.25
N CYS A 201 14.72 22.50 17.04
CA CYS A 201 15.99 23.14 17.30
C CYS A 201 16.87 23.28 16.04
N ASP A 202 16.67 22.39 15.06
CA ASP A 202 17.33 22.39 13.75
C ASP A 202 16.52 23.13 12.65
N ASP A 203 15.64 24.07 13.03
CA ASP A 203 14.76 24.80 12.10
C ASP A 203 15.53 25.46 10.95
N ALA A 204 16.74 25.95 11.20
CA ALA A 204 17.56 26.58 10.17
C ALA A 204 18.04 25.58 9.09
N ALA A 205 18.13 24.29 9.40
CA ALA A 205 18.49 23.23 8.49
C ALA A 205 17.27 22.64 7.75
N ILE A 206 16.05 22.95 8.19
CA ILE A 206 14.82 22.48 7.52
C ILE A 206 14.58 23.32 6.26
N PRO A 207 14.50 22.71 5.06
CA PRO A 207 14.19 23.42 3.84
C PRO A 207 12.88 24.22 3.96
N THR A 208 12.84 25.39 3.37
CA THR A 208 11.65 26.30 3.48
C THR A 208 10.36 25.59 3.04
N TRP A 209 10.42 24.77 1.98
CA TRP A 209 9.26 24.04 1.50
C TRP A 209 8.76 22.97 2.49
N ALA A 210 9.66 22.38 3.31
CA ALA A 210 9.33 21.33 4.27
C ALA A 210 8.79 21.89 5.61
N LYS A 211 9.02 23.15 5.92
CA LYS A 211 8.62 23.75 7.22
C LYS A 211 7.13 23.68 7.50
N ALA A 212 6.31 23.91 6.50
CA ALA A 212 4.86 23.85 6.63
C ALA A 212 4.40 22.44 7.00
N TYR A 213 4.93 21.42 6.32
CA TYR A 213 4.63 20.02 6.60
C TYR A 213 5.14 19.58 7.97
N ALA A 214 6.37 19.98 8.33
CA ALA A 214 6.94 19.71 9.64
C ALA A 214 6.07 20.28 10.77
N SER A 215 5.62 21.52 10.64
CA SER A 215 4.75 22.18 11.62
C SER A 215 3.38 21.50 11.74
N ALA A 216 2.73 21.17 10.63
CA ALA A 216 1.47 20.46 10.61
C ALA A 216 1.61 19.07 11.27
N ALA A 217 2.65 18.31 10.90
CA ALA A 217 2.88 16.99 11.45
C ALA A 217 3.11 16.96 12.97
N VAL A 218 3.77 17.99 13.53
CA VAL A 218 3.90 18.13 14.98
C VAL A 218 2.59 18.48 15.64
N SER A 219 1.84 19.43 15.07
CA SER A 219 0.53 19.83 15.59
C SER A 219 -0.45 18.67 15.64
N ASP A 220 -0.42 17.81 14.65
CA ASP A 220 -1.28 16.63 14.53
C ASP A 220 -0.73 15.42 15.30
N GLY A 221 0.43 15.52 15.96
CA GLY A 221 1.05 14.42 16.67
C GLY A 221 1.65 13.31 15.79
N VAL A 222 1.71 13.53 14.48
CA VAL A 222 2.26 12.58 13.49
C VAL A 222 3.77 12.40 13.69
N VAL A 223 4.48 13.49 13.97
CA VAL A 223 5.93 13.49 14.24
C VAL A 223 6.22 14.05 15.62
N LYS A 224 7.13 13.37 16.36
CA LYS A 224 7.59 13.80 17.66
C LYS A 224 9.01 14.43 17.62
N GLY A 225 9.76 14.16 16.54
CA GLY A 225 11.16 14.52 16.41
C GLY A 225 12.09 13.66 17.28
N THR A 226 13.38 13.95 17.20
CA THR A 226 14.44 13.26 17.97
C THR A 226 14.99 14.20 19.03
N VAL A 227 15.07 13.73 20.27
CA VAL A 227 15.67 14.51 21.36
C VAL A 227 17.20 14.57 21.19
N THR A 228 17.75 15.77 21.24
CA THR A 228 19.18 16.07 21.19
C THR A 228 19.55 16.96 22.37
N ASP A 229 20.84 17.24 22.56
CA ASP A 229 21.32 18.14 23.61
C ASP A 229 20.83 19.60 23.39
N GLU A 230 20.51 19.97 22.16
CA GLU A 230 20.02 21.31 21.78
C GLU A 230 18.49 21.43 21.78
N GLY A 231 17.77 20.33 21.97
CA GLY A 231 16.33 20.27 21.95
C GLY A 231 15.80 19.16 21.05
N VAL A 232 14.60 19.34 20.53
CA VAL A 232 13.99 18.35 19.63
C VAL A 232 14.30 18.75 18.17
N ALA A 233 14.91 17.85 17.42
CA ALA A 233 15.27 18.02 16.01
C ALA A 233 14.36 17.18 15.10
N LEU A 234 14.04 17.68 13.90
CA LEU A 234 13.34 16.93 12.85
C LEU A 234 14.29 16.11 11.99
N ARG A 235 15.47 16.65 11.67
CA ARG A 235 16.45 16.07 10.74
C ARG A 235 15.87 15.83 9.34
N ALA A 236 15.24 16.87 8.77
CA ALA A 236 14.46 16.78 7.54
C ALA A 236 15.25 16.23 6.34
N GLU A 237 16.55 16.55 6.25
CA GLU A 237 17.43 16.13 5.14
C GLU A 237 18.05 14.74 5.33
N GLU A 238 17.90 14.11 6.51
CA GLU A 238 18.42 12.77 6.75
C GLU A 238 17.53 11.73 6.07
N PRO A 239 18.11 10.64 5.51
CA PRO A 239 17.33 9.53 4.98
C PRO A 239 16.36 8.97 6.01
N ILE A 240 15.12 8.65 5.58
CA ILE A 240 14.14 8.01 6.45
C ILE A 240 14.26 6.49 6.34
N THR A 241 14.12 5.78 7.47
CA THR A 241 14.09 4.31 7.50
C THR A 241 12.68 3.77 7.42
N PHE A 242 12.52 2.48 7.09
CA PHE A 242 11.21 1.80 7.11
C PHE A 242 10.52 1.91 8.46
N ASN A 243 11.25 1.71 9.56
CA ASN A 243 10.72 1.84 10.93
C ASN A 243 10.14 3.23 11.20
N GLU A 244 10.85 4.27 10.78
CA GLU A 244 10.41 5.65 10.96
C GLU A 244 9.20 6.00 10.08
N ALA A 245 9.23 5.55 8.83
CA ALA A 245 8.12 5.71 7.90
C ALA A 245 6.86 4.98 8.40
N ALA A 246 7.02 3.74 8.90
CA ALA A 246 5.92 2.98 9.50
C ALA A 246 5.30 3.75 10.68
N ALA A 247 6.11 4.31 11.57
CA ALA A 247 5.60 5.08 12.71
C ALA A 247 4.86 6.38 12.29
N ILE A 248 5.23 6.99 11.18
CA ILE A 248 4.54 8.15 10.61
C ILE A 248 3.20 7.72 10.03
N LEU A 249 3.18 6.69 9.19
CA LEU A 249 1.96 6.20 8.53
C LEU A 249 0.93 5.68 9.52
N ASP A 250 1.35 4.90 10.53
CA ASP A 250 0.47 4.40 11.58
C ASP A 250 -0.28 5.54 12.29
N ARG A 251 0.42 6.63 12.64
CA ARG A 251 -0.18 7.81 13.26
C ARG A 251 -1.09 8.60 12.32
N VAL A 252 -0.75 8.66 11.03
CA VAL A 252 -1.61 9.34 10.03
C VAL A 252 -2.88 8.56 9.80
N LEU A 253 -2.79 7.24 9.72
CA LEU A 253 -3.92 6.33 9.55
C LEU A 253 -4.75 6.15 10.84
N ALA A 254 -4.20 6.55 12.00
CA ALA A 254 -4.84 6.38 13.32
C ALA A 254 -5.36 4.94 13.54
N MET A 255 -4.54 3.95 13.20
CA MET A 255 -4.91 2.55 13.19
C MET A 255 -5.19 2.03 14.60
N GLU A 256 -6.13 1.08 14.69
CA GLU A 256 -6.34 0.31 15.92
C GLU A 256 -5.15 -0.63 16.18
N ASP A 257 -4.74 -0.70 17.44
CA ASP A 257 -3.60 -1.52 17.86
C ASP A 257 -3.94 -3.01 17.78
N VAL A 258 -3.14 -3.77 17.02
CA VAL A 258 -3.21 -5.24 17.05
C VAL A 258 -2.55 -5.79 18.31
N ASP A 259 -2.97 -6.98 18.75
CA ASP A 259 -2.31 -7.68 19.86
C ASP A 259 -0.92 -8.17 19.43
N LEU A 260 0.12 -7.49 19.91
CA LEU A 260 1.51 -7.82 19.58
C LEU A 260 1.90 -9.23 20.02
N ALA A 261 1.34 -9.75 21.13
CA ALA A 261 1.65 -11.09 21.60
C ALA A 261 1.09 -12.16 20.66
N ALA A 262 -0.08 -11.90 20.09
CA ALA A 262 -0.67 -12.76 19.06
C ALA A 262 0.01 -12.59 17.71
N TRP A 263 0.37 -11.35 17.32
CA TRP A 263 0.99 -11.04 16.02
C TRP A 263 2.44 -11.51 15.92
N TYR A 264 3.23 -11.33 16.98
CA TYR A 264 4.63 -11.74 17.08
C TYR A 264 4.86 -12.73 18.23
N PRO A 265 4.31 -13.94 18.20
CA PRO A 265 4.43 -14.89 19.32
C PRO A 265 5.89 -15.27 19.57
N GLY A 266 6.34 -15.07 20.84
CA GLY A 266 7.68 -15.47 21.28
C GLY A 266 8.85 -14.66 20.69
N ARG A 267 8.60 -13.48 20.11
CA ARG A 267 9.64 -12.63 19.55
C ARG A 267 10.04 -11.49 20.50
N GLU A 268 11.35 -11.24 20.64
CA GLU A 268 11.87 -10.04 21.33
C GLU A 268 11.46 -8.74 20.63
N ALA A 269 11.07 -8.83 19.38
CA ALA A 269 10.56 -7.75 18.55
C ALA A 269 9.41 -6.95 19.18
N GLN A 270 8.59 -7.56 20.06
CA GLN A 270 7.48 -6.90 20.75
C GLN A 270 7.91 -5.67 21.59
N SER A 271 9.17 -5.62 22.00
CA SER A 271 9.72 -4.51 22.82
C SER A 271 10.30 -3.37 21.99
N ALA A 272 10.43 -3.51 20.67
CA ALA A 272 10.96 -2.45 19.82
C ALA A 272 9.98 -1.28 19.76
N TRP A 273 10.52 -0.05 19.72
CA TRP A 273 9.73 1.19 19.72
C TRP A 273 8.73 1.33 18.56
N CYS A 274 9.00 0.65 17.44
CA CYS A 274 8.17 0.66 16.24
C CYS A 274 7.28 -0.58 16.09
N ALA A 275 7.33 -1.53 17.05
CA ALA A 275 6.65 -2.82 16.91
C ALA A 275 5.15 -2.67 16.63
N GLN A 276 4.47 -1.77 17.36
CA GLN A 276 3.05 -1.54 17.17
C GLN A 276 2.74 -0.99 15.79
N ALA A 277 3.44 0.05 15.37
CA ALA A 277 3.23 0.66 14.06
C ALA A 277 3.46 -0.32 12.91
N VAL A 278 4.53 -1.12 12.99
CA VAL A 278 4.80 -2.13 11.96
C VAL A 278 3.73 -3.22 11.93
N ALA A 279 3.31 -3.73 13.10
CA ALA A 279 2.27 -4.74 13.21
C ALA A 279 0.92 -4.24 12.67
N ASN A 280 0.54 -3.00 12.99
CA ASN A 280 -0.67 -2.37 12.48
C ASN A 280 -0.64 -2.28 10.95
N LEU A 281 0.47 -1.80 10.37
CA LEU A 281 0.63 -1.69 8.92
C LEU A 281 0.71 -3.04 8.21
N GLU A 282 1.31 -4.06 8.84
CA GLU A 282 1.29 -5.43 8.31
C GLU A 282 -0.13 -6.00 8.32
N SER A 283 -0.91 -5.75 9.38
CA SER A 283 -2.31 -6.21 9.47
C SER A 283 -3.20 -5.60 8.40
N ALA A 284 -2.88 -4.39 7.97
CA ALA A 284 -3.59 -3.65 6.91
C ALA A 284 -2.99 -3.85 5.50
N ALA A 285 -1.98 -4.70 5.36
CA ALA A 285 -1.27 -4.96 4.12
C ALA A 285 -0.59 -3.72 3.48
N VAL A 286 -0.28 -2.70 4.27
CA VAL A 286 0.59 -1.58 3.87
C VAL A 286 2.05 -2.02 3.83
N LEU A 287 2.42 -2.92 4.74
CA LEU A 287 3.70 -3.64 4.74
C LEU A 287 3.44 -5.13 4.51
N SER A 288 4.40 -5.82 3.91
CA SER A 288 4.35 -7.28 3.81
C SER A 288 4.48 -7.92 5.19
N ALA A 289 3.66 -8.92 5.48
CA ALA A 289 3.70 -9.63 6.75
C ALA A 289 5.08 -10.26 7.00
N GLY A 290 5.56 -10.15 8.24
CA GLY A 290 6.88 -10.64 8.63
C GLY A 290 8.03 -9.68 8.34
N SER A 291 7.77 -8.45 7.91
CA SER A 291 8.78 -7.42 7.68
C SER A 291 9.51 -7.03 8.96
N PHE A 292 8.82 -7.07 10.10
CA PHE A 292 9.38 -6.67 11.39
C PHE A 292 10.55 -7.57 11.83
N GLY A 293 11.62 -6.91 12.30
CA GLY A 293 12.85 -7.58 12.74
C GLY A 293 13.74 -8.06 11.58
N SER A 294 13.40 -7.77 10.33
CA SER A 294 14.32 -7.93 9.21
C SER A 294 15.36 -6.81 9.21
N ALA A 295 16.57 -7.08 8.68
CA ALA A 295 17.58 -6.05 8.52
C ALA A 295 17.11 -4.87 7.64
N ALA A 296 16.13 -5.11 6.76
CA ALA A 296 15.55 -4.10 5.89
C ALA A 296 14.80 -2.99 6.66
N MET A 297 14.22 -3.29 7.83
CA MET A 297 13.43 -2.31 8.58
C MET A 297 14.25 -1.10 9.09
N ASP A 298 15.55 -1.27 9.29
CA ASP A 298 16.48 -0.19 9.70
C ASP A 298 17.21 0.44 8.51
N THR A 299 16.94 -0.01 7.28
CA THR A 299 17.50 0.60 6.08
C THR A 299 16.68 1.82 5.63
N SER A 300 17.32 2.70 4.88
CA SER A 300 16.64 3.86 4.29
C SER A 300 15.74 3.44 3.16
N LEU A 301 14.56 4.09 3.06
CA LEU A 301 13.64 3.89 1.96
C LEU A 301 14.19 4.45 0.66
N THR A 302 13.98 3.71 -0.42
CA THR A 302 14.01 4.26 -1.77
C THR A 302 12.69 4.94 -2.12
N ARG A 303 12.65 5.68 -3.22
CA ARG A 303 11.40 6.25 -3.75
C ARG A 303 10.41 5.17 -4.18
N ALA A 304 10.91 4.04 -4.66
CA ALA A 304 10.10 2.86 -4.97
C ALA A 304 9.39 2.33 -3.71
N ASP A 305 10.13 2.13 -2.61
CA ASP A 305 9.58 1.68 -1.34
C ASP A 305 8.54 2.66 -0.79
N ALA A 306 8.89 3.96 -0.77
CA ALA A 306 7.99 5.01 -0.30
C ALA A 306 6.70 5.07 -1.12
N ALA A 307 6.78 4.89 -2.45
CA ALA A 307 5.59 4.89 -3.30
C ALA A 307 4.65 3.72 -2.98
N GLN A 308 5.19 2.52 -2.79
CA GLN A 308 4.39 1.35 -2.44
C GLN A 308 3.69 1.53 -1.09
N MET A 309 4.40 1.98 -0.07
CA MET A 309 3.83 2.25 1.26
C MET A 309 2.75 3.33 1.21
N LEU A 310 3.03 4.45 0.53
CA LEU A 310 2.10 5.57 0.43
C LEU A 310 0.86 5.26 -0.40
N ALA A 311 1.00 4.52 -1.50
CA ALA A 311 -0.13 4.10 -2.32
C ALA A 311 -1.07 3.18 -1.52
N ALA A 312 -0.52 2.18 -0.82
CA ALA A 312 -1.30 1.29 0.03
C ALA A 312 -1.98 2.05 1.19
N ALA A 313 -1.28 2.99 1.83
CA ALA A 313 -1.86 3.84 2.87
C ALA A 313 -2.98 4.74 2.33
N ALA A 314 -2.80 5.37 1.16
CA ALA A 314 -3.80 6.22 0.54
C ALA A 314 -5.08 5.46 0.18
N GLU A 315 -4.95 4.21 -0.29
CA GLU A 315 -6.10 3.33 -0.53
C GLU A 315 -6.91 3.04 0.74
N LEU A 316 -6.25 2.92 1.91
CA LEU A 316 -6.95 2.76 3.19
C LEU A 316 -7.70 4.03 3.58
N MET A 317 -7.07 5.21 3.44
CA MET A 317 -7.71 6.50 3.75
C MET A 317 -8.96 6.75 2.90
N GLU A 318 -8.95 6.35 1.61
CA GLU A 318 -10.13 6.48 0.74
C GLU A 318 -11.30 5.60 1.18
N LYS A 319 -11.02 4.45 1.82
CA LYS A 319 -12.07 3.51 2.29
C LYS A 319 -12.77 3.98 3.56
N GLU A 320 -12.09 4.73 4.41
CA GLU A 320 -12.62 5.21 5.68
C GLU A 320 -13.51 6.45 5.56
N GLU A 321 -13.48 7.16 4.43
CA GLU A 321 -14.45 8.25 4.18
C GLU A 321 -15.81 7.65 3.79
N PRO A 322 -16.86 7.78 4.64
CA PRO A 322 -18.20 7.32 4.29
C PRO A 322 -18.66 8.02 3.02
N GLY A 323 -18.99 7.26 2.00
CA GLY A 323 -19.53 7.80 0.77
C GLY A 323 -20.77 8.65 1.05
N ILE A 324 -20.87 9.83 0.43
CA ILE A 324 -22.01 10.78 0.56
C ILE A 324 -23.38 10.09 0.29
N PHE A 325 -23.38 8.85 -0.21
CA PHE A 325 -24.59 8.08 -0.51
C PHE A 325 -25.11 7.21 0.64
N ASP A 326 -24.37 7.05 1.73
CA ASP A 326 -24.85 6.29 2.90
C ASP A 326 -25.87 7.07 3.76
N PHE A 327 -26.11 8.34 3.47
CA PHE A 327 -27.10 9.18 4.13
C PHE A 327 -28.47 9.25 3.44
N LEU A 328 -28.69 8.48 2.37
CA LEU A 328 -29.94 8.45 1.60
C LEU A 328 -30.62 7.07 1.60
N GLY A 329 -30.35 6.26 2.63
CA GLY A 329 -31.06 4.99 2.88
C GLY A 329 -32.24 5.15 3.81
#